data_3c15d10c6a501a62feade9ab53baed19
#
_entry.id   3c15d10c6a501a62feade9ab53baed19
#
_cell.length_a   1.000
_cell.length_b   1.000
_cell.length_c   1.000
_cell.angle_alpha   90.00
_cell.angle_beta   90.00
_cell.angle_gamma   90.00
#
_symmetry.space_group_name_H-M   'P 1'
#
loop_
_entity.id
_entity.type
_entity.pdbx_description
1 polymer ?
#
loop_
_entity_poly.entity_id
_entity_poly.type
_entity_poly.pdbx_seq_one_letter_code
_entity_poly.pdbx_strand_id
1 'polypeptide(L)'
;QAVHYLLLENGKPVATGRFRKTDKGVKIERIATLKAHRGNGYASQIIKFLIQESQVVYPLNSYFYLHAQVEVMPLYHHLGFQPYGGTFIEADIVHQAMEANF
;
A
#
# COMPACT_ATOMS: atom_id res chain seq x y z
N GLN A 1 4.95 -13.93 5.92
CA GLN A 1 3.79 -13.73 6.80
C GLN A 1 3.21 -12.34 6.59
N ALA A 2 1.91 -12.27 6.39
CA ALA A 2 1.23 -11.00 6.17
C ALA A 2 0.63 -10.46 7.47
N VAL A 3 0.67 -9.13 7.62
CA VAL A 3 0.04 -8.44 8.75
C VAL A 3 -1.06 -7.55 8.17
N HIS A 4 -2.30 -7.79 8.60
CA HIS A 4 -3.47 -7.07 8.13
C HIS A 4 -3.90 -6.04 9.15
N TYR A 5 -4.33 -4.88 8.64
CA TYR A 5 -4.80 -3.79 9.49
C TYR A 5 -6.12 -3.24 8.95
N LEU A 6 -6.91 -2.70 9.86
CA LEU A 6 -8.15 -1.99 9.53
C LEU A 6 -8.04 -0.56 10.02
N LEU A 7 -8.51 0.38 9.22
CA LEU A 7 -8.71 1.75 9.65
C LEU A 7 -10.18 1.91 10.02
N LEU A 8 -10.43 2.36 11.25
CA LEU A 8 -11.80 2.52 11.77
C LEU A 8 -12.14 3.98 11.87
N GLU A 9 -13.40 4.30 11.57
CA GLU A 9 -13.97 5.62 11.86
C GLU A 9 -15.26 5.39 12.64
N ASN A 10 -15.36 5.96 13.83
CA ASN A 10 -16.49 5.77 14.72
C ASN A 10 -16.77 4.29 14.97
N GLY A 11 -15.71 3.50 15.11
CA GLY A 11 -15.81 2.07 15.38
C GLY A 11 -16.14 1.19 14.18
N LYS A 12 -16.25 1.77 12.98
CA LYS A 12 -16.59 1.02 11.77
C LYS A 12 -15.40 0.99 10.81
N PRO A 13 -15.09 -0.18 10.18
CA PRO A 13 -14.01 -0.24 9.23
C PRO A 13 -14.31 0.60 7.99
N VAL A 14 -13.35 1.45 7.60
CA VAL A 14 -13.46 2.28 6.40
C VAL A 14 -12.36 1.99 5.39
N ALA A 15 -11.25 1.40 5.83
CA ALA A 15 -10.17 1.02 4.93
C ALA A 15 -9.41 -0.16 5.50
N THR A 16 -8.74 -0.90 4.62
CA THR A 16 -7.92 -2.03 5.03
C THR A 16 -6.66 -2.07 4.19
N GLY A 17 -5.65 -2.76 4.69
CA GLY A 17 -4.42 -3.01 3.97
C GLY A 17 -3.56 -3.98 4.72
N ARG A 18 -2.52 -4.47 4.07
CA ARG A 18 -1.57 -5.37 4.73
C ARG A 18 -0.16 -5.14 4.21
N PHE A 19 0.82 -5.59 4.98
CA PHE A 19 2.18 -5.69 4.49
C PHE A 19 2.71 -7.07 4.79
N ARG A 20 3.73 -7.47 4.03
CA ARG A 20 4.45 -8.71 4.31
C ARG A 20 5.89 -8.56 3.88
N LYS A 21 6.78 -9.29 4.56
CA LYS A 21 8.19 -9.30 4.21
C LYS A 21 8.42 -10.32 3.10
N THR A 22 9.16 -9.92 2.07
CA THR A 22 9.58 -10.79 0.98
C THR A 22 11.09 -10.74 0.84
N ASP A 23 11.64 -11.50 -0.09
CA ASP A 23 13.09 -11.46 -0.36
C ASP A 23 13.54 -10.08 -0.80
N LYS A 24 12.66 -9.29 -1.40
CA LYS A 24 12.98 -7.95 -1.88
C LYS A 24 12.91 -6.88 -0.81
N GLY A 25 12.03 -7.06 0.15
CA GLY A 25 11.74 -6.06 1.17
C GLY A 25 10.31 -6.20 1.67
N VAL A 26 9.68 -5.10 2.02
CA VAL A 26 8.29 -5.11 2.48
C VAL A 26 7.36 -4.77 1.31
N LYS A 27 6.41 -5.66 1.04
CA LYS A 27 5.37 -5.43 0.05
C LYS A 27 4.12 -4.91 0.73
N ILE A 28 3.62 -3.77 0.27
CA ILE A 28 2.34 -3.21 0.67
C ILE A 28 1.30 -3.71 -0.32
N GLU A 29 0.20 -4.27 0.18
CA GLU A 29 -0.78 -4.86 -0.71
C GLU A 29 -2.17 -4.87 -0.09
N ARG A 30 -3.17 -5.19 -0.89
CA ARG A 30 -4.57 -5.31 -0.50
C ARG A 30 -5.13 -4.05 0.13
N ILE A 31 -4.73 -2.91 -0.43
CA ILE A 31 -5.25 -1.62 -0.01
C ILE A 31 -6.66 -1.47 -0.58
N ALA A 32 -7.62 -1.21 0.30
CA ALA A 32 -9.01 -0.99 -0.10
C ALA A 32 -9.67 0.00 0.82
N THR A 33 -10.52 0.85 0.27
CA THR A 33 -11.36 1.79 1.00
C THR A 33 -12.79 1.51 0.62
N LEU A 34 -13.70 1.49 1.60
CA LEU A 34 -15.12 1.32 1.32
C LEU A 34 -15.59 2.44 0.37
N LYS A 35 -16.41 2.06 -0.61
CA LYS A 35 -16.83 2.98 -1.66
C LYS A 35 -17.45 4.26 -1.11
N ALA A 36 -18.27 4.13 -0.06
CA ALA A 36 -18.95 5.28 0.56
C ALA A 36 -17.97 6.23 1.28
N HIS A 37 -16.72 5.81 1.51
CA HIS A 37 -15.73 6.59 2.26
C HIS A 37 -14.55 7.01 1.38
N ARG A 38 -14.63 6.82 0.07
CA ARG A 38 -13.57 7.24 -0.84
C ARG A 38 -13.52 8.75 -0.92
N GLY A 39 -12.32 9.28 -1.20
CA GLY A 39 -12.12 10.71 -1.29
C GLY A 39 -11.84 11.41 0.02
N ASN A 40 -11.74 10.65 1.11
CA ASN A 40 -11.49 11.20 2.46
C ASN A 40 -10.05 10.99 2.93
N GLY A 41 -9.15 10.54 2.06
CA GLY A 41 -7.75 10.33 2.43
C GLY A 41 -7.48 9.07 3.22
N TYR A 42 -8.42 8.15 3.33
CA TYR A 42 -8.24 6.93 4.12
C TYR A 42 -7.20 5.99 3.52
N ALA A 43 -7.13 5.89 2.19
CA ALA A 43 -6.10 5.07 1.55
C ALA A 43 -4.71 5.59 1.90
N SER A 44 -4.51 6.90 1.85
CA SER A 44 -3.24 7.53 2.22
C SER A 44 -2.91 7.25 3.68
N GLN A 45 -3.90 7.36 4.58
CA GLN A 45 -3.72 7.10 6.00
C GLN A 45 -3.29 5.66 6.26
N ILE A 46 -3.99 4.68 5.67
CA ILE A 46 -3.66 3.27 5.92
C ILE A 46 -2.29 2.92 5.37
N ILE A 47 -1.92 3.46 4.20
CA ILE A 47 -0.60 3.20 3.61
C ILE A 47 0.51 3.75 4.51
N LYS A 48 0.37 4.98 4.99
CA LYS A 48 1.36 5.59 5.90
C LYS A 48 1.49 4.78 7.18
N PHE A 49 0.37 4.33 7.72
CA PHE A 49 0.36 3.50 8.92
C PHE A 49 1.08 2.17 8.69
N LEU A 50 0.80 1.51 7.56
CA LEU A 50 1.45 0.25 7.22
C LEU A 50 2.97 0.41 7.12
N ILE A 51 3.43 1.49 6.51
CA ILE A 51 4.86 1.77 6.42
C ILE A 51 5.46 1.92 7.82
N GLN A 52 4.84 2.72 8.69
CA GLN A 52 5.31 2.92 10.05
C GLN A 52 5.35 1.63 10.85
N GLU A 53 4.28 0.82 10.78
CA GLU A 53 4.22 -0.45 11.50
C GLU A 53 5.24 -1.44 10.98
N SER A 54 5.44 -1.49 9.67
CA SER A 54 6.43 -2.39 9.10
C SER A 54 7.85 -2.01 9.55
N GLN A 55 8.10 -0.73 9.80
CA GLN A 55 9.40 -0.29 10.29
C GLN A 55 9.63 -0.70 11.75
N VAL A 56 8.56 -0.88 12.51
CA VAL A 56 8.64 -1.43 13.87
C VAL A 56 8.93 -2.93 13.82
N VAL A 57 8.21 -3.65 12.96
CA VAL A 57 8.35 -5.12 12.84
C VAL A 57 9.67 -5.50 12.15
N TYR A 58 10.08 -4.73 11.15
CA TYR A 58 11.28 -5.01 10.36
C TYR A 58 12.17 -3.77 10.32
N PRO A 59 12.81 -3.43 11.46
CA PRO A 59 13.52 -2.15 11.58
C PRO A 59 14.72 -1.98 10.64
N LEU A 60 15.27 -3.08 10.12
CA LEU A 60 16.41 -3.02 9.20
C LEU A 60 15.97 -2.90 7.74
N ASN A 61 14.67 -3.01 7.46
CA ASN A 61 14.16 -2.90 6.11
C ASN A 61 14.00 -1.44 5.72
N SER A 62 14.49 -1.08 4.53
CA SER A 62 14.31 0.26 3.98
C SER A 62 13.65 0.24 2.60
N TYR A 63 13.43 -0.94 2.02
CA TYR A 63 12.87 -1.05 0.68
C TYR A 63 11.42 -1.50 0.75
N PHE A 64 10.54 -0.69 0.12
CA PHE A 64 9.10 -0.93 0.08
C PHE A 64 8.67 -0.96 -1.38
N TYR A 65 7.75 -1.85 -1.71
CA TYR A 65 7.22 -1.91 -3.06
C TYR A 65 5.77 -2.34 -3.04
N LEU A 66 5.10 -2.10 -4.15
CA LEU A 66 3.71 -2.46 -4.32
C LEU A 66 3.37 -2.58 -5.80
N HIS A 67 2.21 -3.16 -6.07
CA HIS A 67 1.65 -3.25 -7.41
C HIS A 67 0.42 -2.36 -7.45
N ALA A 68 0.54 -1.21 -8.14
CA ALA A 68 -0.53 -0.23 -8.21
C ALA A 68 -1.37 -0.42 -9.45
N GLN A 69 -2.69 -0.36 -9.30
CA GLN A 69 -3.53 -0.16 -10.48
C GLN A 69 -3.15 1.20 -11.09
N VAL A 70 -3.07 1.25 -12.41
CA VAL A 70 -2.51 2.42 -13.11
C VAL A 70 -3.21 3.73 -12.71
N GLU A 71 -4.54 3.70 -12.55
CA GLU A 71 -5.28 4.90 -12.19
C GLU A 71 -5.03 5.38 -10.76
N VAL A 72 -4.44 4.53 -9.90
CA VAL A 72 -4.12 4.90 -8.50
C VAL A 72 -2.67 5.29 -8.32
N MET A 73 -1.85 5.23 -9.36
CA MET A 73 -0.44 5.60 -9.29
C MET A 73 -0.19 6.99 -8.70
N PRO A 74 -1.00 8.02 -9.03
CA PRO A 74 -0.78 9.36 -8.47
C PRO A 74 -0.79 9.37 -6.94
N LEU A 75 -1.65 8.58 -6.31
CA LEU A 75 -1.70 8.47 -4.85
C LEU A 75 -0.35 7.97 -4.31
N TYR A 76 0.15 6.89 -4.88
CA TYR A 76 1.40 6.29 -4.42
C TYR A 76 2.59 7.17 -4.73
N HIS A 77 2.58 7.83 -5.89
CA HIS A 77 3.63 8.77 -6.24
C HIS A 77 3.70 9.92 -5.22
N HIS A 78 2.54 10.42 -4.83
CA HIS A 78 2.46 11.48 -3.81
C HIS A 78 3.04 11.02 -2.46
N LEU A 79 2.95 9.73 -2.16
CA LEU A 79 3.48 9.16 -0.92
C LEU A 79 4.96 8.79 -1.00
N GLY A 80 5.62 9.03 -2.13
CA GLY A 80 7.04 8.81 -2.28
C GLY A 80 7.43 7.58 -3.08
N PHE A 81 6.46 6.90 -3.69
CA PHE A 81 6.74 5.74 -4.53
C PHE A 81 7.00 6.15 -5.97
N GLN A 82 7.91 5.44 -6.62
CA GLN A 82 8.26 5.67 -8.02
C GLN A 82 8.00 4.40 -8.83
N PRO A 83 7.52 4.52 -10.08
CA PRO A 83 7.32 3.34 -10.91
C PRO A 83 8.64 2.73 -11.35
N TYR A 84 8.66 1.42 -11.51
CA TYR A 84 9.79 0.72 -12.12
C TYR A 84 9.29 -0.42 -12.98
N GLY A 85 10.07 -0.75 -14.04
CA GLY A 85 9.67 -1.77 -14.99
C GLY A 85 8.47 -1.37 -15.83
N GLY A 86 7.97 -2.30 -16.61
CA GLY A 86 6.79 -2.08 -17.45
C GLY A 86 5.50 -2.38 -16.72
N THR A 87 4.39 -2.08 -17.36
CA THR A 87 3.07 -2.46 -16.85
C THR A 87 2.84 -3.95 -17.05
N PHE A 88 1.92 -4.51 -16.30
CA PHE A 88 1.55 -5.93 -16.38
C PHE A 88 0.09 -6.10 -16.01
N ILE A 89 -0.47 -7.27 -16.33
CA ILE A 89 -1.86 -7.59 -16.00
C ILE A 89 -1.86 -8.45 -14.74
N GLU A 90 -2.65 -8.05 -13.76
CA GLU A 90 -2.86 -8.79 -12.52
C GLU A 90 -4.34 -8.71 -12.19
N ALA A 91 -5.00 -9.87 -12.00
CA ALA A 91 -6.44 -9.94 -11.76
C ALA A 91 -7.23 -9.19 -12.84
N ASP A 92 -6.81 -9.35 -14.10
CA ASP A 92 -7.43 -8.73 -15.29
C ASP A 92 -7.39 -7.21 -15.30
N ILE A 93 -6.53 -6.60 -14.49
CA ILE A 93 -6.38 -5.14 -14.40
C ILE A 93 -4.92 -4.78 -14.68
N VAL A 94 -4.70 -3.69 -15.41
CA VAL A 94 -3.36 -3.20 -15.68
C VAL A 94 -2.75 -2.60 -14.41
N HIS A 95 -1.58 -3.10 -14.05
CA HIS A 95 -0.83 -2.68 -12.86
C HIS A 95 0.54 -2.16 -13.23
N GLN A 96 1.13 -1.40 -12.33
CA GLN A 96 2.49 -0.88 -12.40
C GLN A 96 3.16 -1.15 -11.07
N ALA A 97 4.33 -1.80 -11.10
CA ALA A 97 5.12 -1.93 -9.89
C ALA A 97 5.70 -0.58 -9.49
N MET A 98 5.68 -0.27 -8.21
CA MET A 98 6.22 0.98 -7.67
C MET A 98 7.07 0.67 -6.44
N GLU A 99 8.06 1.49 -6.19
CA GLU A 99 9.04 1.26 -5.12
C GLU A 99 9.37 2.55 -4.39
N ALA A 100 9.84 2.39 -3.15
CA ALA A 100 10.30 3.51 -2.34
C ALA A 100 11.31 3.01 -1.31
N ASN A 101 12.19 3.92 -0.89
CA ASN A 101 13.10 3.69 0.23
C ASN A 101 12.77 4.70 1.32
N PHE A 102 12.47 4.20 2.49
CA PHE A 102 12.13 5.07 3.62
C PHE A 102 13.04 4.87 4.81
#